data_2c73de94f62d4a1924aa1b675c945425
#
_entry.id   2c73de94f62d4a1924aa1b675c945425
#
_cell.length_a   1.000
_cell.length_b   1.000
_cell.length_c   1.000
_cell.angle_alpha   90.00
_cell.angle_beta   90.00
_cell.angle_gamma   90.00
#
_symmetry.space_group_name_H-M   'P 1'
#
loop_
_entity.id
_entity.type
_entity.pdbx_description
1 polymer ?
#
loop_
_entity_poly.entity_id
_entity_poly.type
_entity_poly.pdbx_seq_one_letter_code
_entity_poly.pdbx_strand_id
1 'polypeptide(L)'
;MIKKVIYIIAGTIITLFALFLGVSAILEHKPAPQEEAIHYPALKPLAENNIPDSLKIMTWNIGYAGLGENMTFFMDGGKDVRDSRERTLENLHHIIETIRTENPDIVLLQEVDINSKRTYHINQAQILQQEFPQYHIYFAPNLKSWFIPTPIKEPIGETHSGVAIMTRHKADSAIRH
;
A
#
# COMPACT_ATOMS: atom_id res chain seq x y z
N MET A 1 -11.11 43.75 25.22
CA MET A 1 -9.85 43.02 25.02
C MET A 1 -10.10 41.55 24.68
N ILE A 2 -10.83 40.79 25.47
CA ILE A 2 -11.14 39.37 25.29
C ILE A 2 -11.79 39.07 23.92
N LYS A 3 -12.82 39.83 23.48
CA LYS A 3 -13.47 39.63 22.16
C LYS A 3 -12.53 39.74 20.98
N LYS A 4 -11.58 40.70 21.02
CA LYS A 4 -10.56 40.84 19.95
C LYS A 4 -9.63 39.62 19.88
N VAL A 5 -9.22 39.11 21.05
CA VAL A 5 -8.38 37.91 21.14
C VAL A 5 -9.12 36.69 20.55
N ILE A 6 -10.42 36.50 20.90
CA ILE A 6 -11.25 35.43 20.37
C ILE A 6 -11.35 35.51 18.82
N TYR A 7 -11.61 36.72 18.27
CA TYR A 7 -11.67 36.88 16.81
C TYR A 7 -10.33 36.61 16.11
N ILE A 8 -9.21 36.98 16.71
CA ILE A 8 -7.88 36.68 16.18
C ILE A 8 -7.65 35.17 16.17
N ILE A 9 -7.92 34.48 17.27
CA ILE A 9 -7.77 33.02 17.38
C ILE A 9 -8.67 32.32 16.35
N ALA A 10 -9.96 32.72 16.28
CA ALA A 10 -10.88 32.12 15.31
C ALA A 10 -10.41 32.36 13.85
N GLY A 11 -9.98 33.58 13.53
CA GLY A 11 -9.46 33.91 12.20
C GLY A 11 -8.22 33.10 11.87
N THR A 12 -7.29 32.94 12.81
CA THR A 12 -6.08 32.10 12.62
C THR A 12 -6.44 30.64 12.35
N ILE A 13 -7.37 30.06 13.13
CA ILE A 13 -7.83 28.68 12.94
C ILE A 13 -8.45 28.50 11.55
N ILE A 14 -9.32 29.42 11.15
CA ILE A 14 -9.97 29.37 9.83
C ILE A 14 -8.91 29.45 8.71
N THR A 15 -7.94 30.34 8.83
CA THR A 15 -6.87 30.51 7.85
C THR A 15 -6.02 29.24 7.75
N LEU A 16 -5.60 28.66 8.88
CA LEU A 16 -4.83 27.42 8.90
C LEU A 16 -5.62 26.25 8.31
N PHE A 17 -6.90 26.17 8.59
CA PHE A 17 -7.76 25.14 8.01
C PHE A 17 -7.93 25.32 6.50
N ALA A 18 -8.14 26.56 6.03
CA ALA A 18 -8.20 26.84 4.59
C ALA A 18 -6.87 26.52 3.88
N LEU A 19 -5.74 26.85 4.50
CA LEU A 19 -4.42 26.48 3.98
C LEU A 19 -4.25 24.95 3.92
N PHE A 20 -4.65 24.24 4.97
CA PHE A 20 -4.62 22.77 4.99
C PHE A 20 -5.45 22.17 3.85
N LEU A 21 -6.67 22.65 3.62
CA LEU A 21 -7.52 22.21 2.52
C LEU A 21 -6.90 22.52 1.15
N GLY A 22 -6.32 23.71 0.98
CA GLY A 22 -5.64 24.12 -0.25
C GLY A 22 -4.43 23.23 -0.56
N VAL A 23 -3.58 22.98 0.43
CA VAL A 23 -2.44 22.08 0.29
C VAL A 23 -2.89 20.65 -0.02
N SER A 24 -3.93 20.17 0.68
CA SER A 24 -4.48 18.83 0.43
C SER A 24 -4.99 18.69 -1.00
N ALA A 25 -5.71 19.68 -1.52
CA ALA A 25 -6.22 19.66 -2.89
C ALA A 25 -5.12 19.69 -3.97
N ILE A 26 -3.97 20.34 -3.67
CA ILE A 26 -2.81 20.40 -4.57
C ILE A 26 -2.04 19.06 -4.54
N LEU A 27 -1.90 18.47 -3.36
CA LEU A 27 -1.12 17.24 -3.15
C LEU A 27 -1.94 15.96 -3.36
N GLU A 28 -3.25 16.09 -3.59
CA GLU A 28 -4.11 14.95 -3.89
C GLU A 28 -3.66 14.25 -5.17
N HIS A 29 -3.44 12.96 -5.07
CA HIS A 29 -3.14 12.14 -6.25
C HIS A 29 -4.37 12.01 -7.13
N LYS A 30 -4.27 12.47 -8.37
CA LYS A 30 -5.30 12.33 -9.40
C LYS A 30 -4.81 11.34 -10.43
N PRO A 31 -5.22 10.06 -10.31
CA PRO A 31 -4.79 9.05 -11.27
C PRO A 31 -5.28 9.37 -12.66
N ALA A 32 -4.46 9.13 -13.67
CA ALA A 32 -4.88 9.15 -15.06
C ALA A 32 -5.85 7.98 -15.35
N PRO A 33 -6.69 8.06 -16.40
CA PRO A 33 -7.57 6.95 -16.80
C PRO A 33 -6.80 5.66 -17.10
N GLN A 34 -5.54 5.78 -17.52
CA GLN A 34 -4.62 4.69 -17.72
C GLN A 34 -3.24 5.09 -17.21
N GLU A 35 -2.65 4.24 -16.41
CA GLU A 35 -1.30 4.42 -15.87
C GLU A 35 -0.50 3.13 -15.97
N GLU A 36 0.76 3.24 -16.35
CA GLU A 36 1.67 2.09 -16.29
C GLU A 36 1.91 1.69 -14.84
N ALA A 37 1.86 0.39 -14.59
CA ALA A 37 2.21 -0.17 -13.30
C ALA A 37 3.72 0.04 -13.01
N ILE A 38 4.06 0.26 -11.76
CA ILE A 38 5.46 0.28 -11.32
C ILE A 38 6.00 -1.14 -11.42
N HIS A 39 7.03 -1.32 -12.25
CA HIS A 39 7.63 -2.62 -12.50
C HIS A 39 8.86 -2.84 -11.61
N TYR A 40 8.83 -3.89 -10.81
CA TYR A 40 9.97 -4.47 -10.11
C TYR A 40 10.41 -5.72 -10.89
N PRO A 41 11.49 -5.63 -11.69
CA PRO A 41 11.90 -6.73 -12.56
C PRO A 41 12.40 -7.93 -11.75
N ALA A 42 12.22 -9.14 -12.29
CA ALA A 42 12.80 -10.34 -11.70
C ALA A 42 14.33 -10.19 -11.60
N LEU A 43 14.88 -10.50 -10.44
CA LEU A 43 16.33 -10.45 -10.19
C LEU A 43 17.06 -11.65 -10.81
N LYS A 44 16.33 -12.77 -10.96
CA LYS A 44 16.79 -14.02 -11.60
C LYS A 44 15.68 -14.52 -12.54
N PRO A 45 15.48 -13.84 -13.69
CA PRO A 45 14.40 -14.21 -14.60
C PRO A 45 14.61 -15.63 -15.18
N LEU A 46 13.52 -16.26 -15.61
CA LEU A 46 13.58 -17.50 -16.35
C LEU A 46 14.36 -17.30 -17.66
N ALA A 47 15.14 -18.30 -18.05
CA ALA A 47 15.92 -18.26 -19.29
C ALA A 47 15.02 -18.19 -20.53
N GLU A 48 13.85 -18.83 -20.47
CA GLU A 48 12.82 -18.78 -21.48
C GLU A 48 11.48 -18.37 -20.90
N ASN A 49 10.75 -17.53 -21.62
CA ASN A 49 9.43 -17.03 -21.19
C ASN A 49 8.30 -17.95 -21.71
N ASN A 50 8.50 -19.27 -21.62
CA ASN A 50 7.51 -20.25 -22.06
C ASN A 50 6.38 -20.35 -21.03
N ILE A 51 5.17 -20.02 -21.45
CA ILE A 51 3.97 -20.15 -20.61
C ILE A 51 3.52 -21.62 -20.65
N PRO A 52 3.36 -22.30 -19.50
CA PRO A 52 2.89 -23.68 -19.46
C PRO A 52 1.41 -23.77 -19.84
N ASP A 53 0.96 -24.98 -20.23
CA ASP A 53 -0.44 -25.25 -20.59
C ASP A 53 -1.41 -25.03 -19.42
N SER A 54 -0.93 -25.08 -18.18
CA SER A 54 -1.71 -24.81 -16.97
C SER A 54 -0.94 -23.89 -16.04
N LEU A 55 -1.66 -22.94 -15.40
CA LEU A 55 -1.10 -21.97 -14.46
C LEU A 55 -1.76 -22.14 -13.10
N LYS A 56 -0.97 -22.17 -12.03
CA LYS A 56 -1.44 -22.04 -10.67
C LYS A 56 -1.53 -20.53 -10.32
N ILE A 57 -2.73 -20.05 -10.07
CA ILE A 57 -2.99 -18.66 -9.73
C ILE A 57 -3.42 -18.58 -8.27
N MET A 58 -2.80 -17.67 -7.53
CA MET A 58 -3.18 -17.30 -6.16
C MET A 58 -3.73 -15.89 -6.15
N THR A 59 -4.82 -15.64 -5.41
CA THR A 59 -5.32 -14.29 -5.13
C THR A 59 -5.46 -14.09 -3.63
N TRP A 60 -4.98 -12.95 -3.11
CA TRP A 60 -4.99 -12.69 -1.67
C TRP A 60 -5.01 -11.20 -1.36
N ASN A 61 -5.97 -10.75 -0.55
CA ASN A 61 -5.90 -9.46 0.13
C ASN A 61 -5.01 -9.63 1.37
N ILE A 62 -3.83 -9.04 1.37
CA ILE A 62 -2.84 -9.20 2.44
C ILE A 62 -2.99 -8.18 3.57
N GLY A 63 -4.00 -7.28 3.51
CA GLY A 63 -4.25 -6.29 4.54
C GLY A 63 -3.00 -5.49 4.88
N TYR A 64 -2.21 -5.09 3.89
CA TYR A 64 -0.90 -4.41 4.04
C TYR A 64 0.00 -5.03 5.14
N ALA A 65 -0.14 -6.33 5.41
CA ALA A 65 0.51 -7.04 6.51
C ALA A 65 0.30 -6.41 7.91
N GLY A 66 -0.70 -5.53 8.06
CA GLY A 66 -1.00 -4.80 9.29
C GLY A 66 -2.30 -5.21 9.95
N LEU A 67 -3.08 -6.14 9.35
CA LEU A 67 -4.37 -6.60 9.86
C LEU A 67 -4.27 -8.06 10.35
N GLY A 68 -3.34 -8.34 11.25
CA GLY A 68 -3.21 -9.66 11.88
C GLY A 68 -4.33 -9.92 12.89
N GLU A 69 -4.46 -11.18 13.33
CA GLU A 69 -5.53 -11.67 14.23
C GLU A 69 -5.66 -10.90 15.56
N ASN A 70 -4.56 -10.28 16.02
CA ASN A 70 -4.53 -9.50 17.26
C ASN A 70 -4.89 -8.02 17.06
N MET A 71 -5.22 -7.62 15.83
CA MET A 71 -5.54 -6.25 15.49
C MET A 71 -7.06 -6.02 15.57
N THR A 72 -7.48 -5.05 16.36
CA THR A 72 -8.88 -4.60 16.39
C THR A 72 -9.01 -3.31 15.58
N PHE A 73 -9.13 -3.44 14.25
CA PHE A 73 -9.07 -2.29 13.35
C PHE A 73 -10.23 -1.32 13.57
N PHE A 74 -9.93 -0.02 13.64
CA PHE A 74 -10.90 1.00 14.01
C PHE A 74 -12.07 1.13 13.02
N MET A 75 -11.87 0.84 11.74
CA MET A 75 -12.95 0.88 10.74
C MET A 75 -13.93 -0.30 10.89
N ASP A 76 -13.51 -1.38 11.55
CA ASP A 76 -14.35 -2.53 11.86
C ASP A 76 -14.95 -2.46 13.27
N GLY A 77 -14.94 -1.25 13.86
CA GLY A 77 -15.46 -1.01 15.22
C GLY A 77 -14.44 -1.23 16.33
N GLY A 78 -13.19 -1.51 16.00
CA GLY A 78 -12.09 -1.64 16.93
C GLY A 78 -11.48 -0.30 17.36
N LYS A 79 -10.23 -0.32 17.82
CA LYS A 79 -9.52 0.86 18.34
C LYS A 79 -8.18 1.12 17.66
N ASP A 80 -7.62 0.09 17.02
CA ASP A 80 -6.26 0.13 16.51
C ASP A 80 -6.22 0.74 15.10
N VAL A 81 -5.23 1.57 14.85
CA VAL A 81 -5.00 2.18 13.53
C VAL A 81 -3.93 1.43 12.75
N ARG A 82 -2.94 0.90 13.46
CA ARG A 82 -1.82 0.12 12.92
C ARG A 82 -1.28 -0.82 13.99
N ASP A 83 -0.70 -1.90 13.55
CA ASP A 83 0.05 -2.82 14.41
C ASP A 83 1.48 -2.27 14.70
N SER A 84 2.25 -2.95 15.52
CA SER A 84 3.67 -2.62 15.72
C SER A 84 4.48 -2.94 14.46
N ARG A 85 5.65 -2.32 14.34
CA ARG A 85 6.55 -2.57 13.20
C ARG A 85 7.00 -4.02 13.15
N GLU A 86 7.29 -4.60 14.31
CA GLU A 86 7.73 -6.00 14.49
C GLU A 86 6.67 -6.95 13.98
N ARG A 87 5.41 -6.74 14.37
CA ARG A 87 4.30 -7.59 13.94
C ARG A 87 3.97 -7.41 12.45
N THR A 88 4.08 -6.19 11.93
CA THR A 88 3.93 -5.96 10.48
C THR A 88 4.96 -6.76 9.68
N LEU A 89 6.20 -6.83 10.16
CA LEU A 89 7.25 -7.64 9.52
C LEU A 89 7.02 -9.15 9.72
N GLU A 90 6.56 -9.58 10.88
CA GLU A 90 6.18 -10.97 11.15
C GLU A 90 5.03 -11.42 10.24
N ASN A 91 3.98 -10.64 10.13
CA ASN A 91 2.86 -10.91 9.22
C ASN A 91 3.33 -10.99 7.77
N LEU A 92 4.19 -10.06 7.34
CA LEU A 92 4.75 -10.08 5.99
C LEU A 92 5.59 -11.35 5.75
N HIS A 93 6.35 -11.79 6.76
CA HIS A 93 7.09 -13.06 6.70
C HIS A 93 6.13 -14.25 6.52
N HIS A 94 5.04 -14.33 7.26
CA HIS A 94 4.03 -15.39 7.08
C HIS A 94 3.37 -15.37 5.71
N ILE A 95 3.10 -14.18 5.16
CA ILE A 95 2.61 -14.03 3.79
C ILE A 95 3.62 -14.61 2.79
N ILE A 96 4.90 -14.28 2.95
CA ILE A 96 6.00 -14.79 2.12
C ILE A 96 6.08 -16.32 2.22
N GLU A 97 6.06 -16.90 3.41
CA GLU A 97 6.10 -18.35 3.60
C GLU A 97 4.90 -19.06 2.98
N THR A 98 3.71 -18.47 3.07
CA THR A 98 2.51 -19.01 2.42
C THR A 98 2.66 -19.03 0.90
N ILE A 99 3.10 -17.91 0.29
CA ILE A 99 3.35 -17.85 -1.16
C ILE A 99 4.43 -18.85 -1.58
N ARG A 100 5.48 -19.01 -0.75
CA ARG A 100 6.58 -19.96 -1.02
C ARG A 100 6.09 -21.42 -0.99
N THR A 101 5.26 -21.75 -0.01
CA THR A 101 4.68 -23.09 0.14
C THR A 101 3.72 -23.43 -1.00
N GLU A 102 2.85 -22.49 -1.34
CA GLU A 102 1.90 -22.66 -2.45
C GLU A 102 2.57 -22.65 -3.81
N ASN A 103 3.72 -21.99 -3.95
CA ASN A 103 4.52 -21.94 -5.17
C ASN A 103 3.70 -21.66 -6.44
N PRO A 104 2.87 -20.61 -6.49
CA PRO A 104 2.03 -20.30 -7.65
C PRO A 104 2.85 -19.75 -8.83
N ASP A 105 2.29 -19.80 -10.03
CA ASP A 105 2.89 -19.17 -11.22
C ASP A 105 2.57 -17.68 -11.26
N ILE A 106 1.37 -17.30 -10.79
CA ILE A 106 0.90 -15.93 -10.72
C ILE A 106 0.28 -15.69 -9.35
N VAL A 107 0.63 -14.55 -8.72
CA VAL A 107 0.02 -14.07 -7.45
C VAL A 107 -0.63 -12.72 -7.69
N LEU A 108 -1.90 -12.60 -7.33
CA LEU A 108 -2.67 -11.36 -7.38
C LEU A 108 -2.88 -10.86 -5.95
N LEU A 109 -2.15 -9.82 -5.56
CA LEU A 109 -2.20 -9.27 -4.21
C LEU A 109 -3.00 -7.97 -4.19
N GLN A 110 -3.85 -7.83 -3.19
CA GLN A 110 -4.54 -6.59 -2.85
C GLN A 110 -3.98 -6.04 -1.54
N GLU A 111 -4.15 -4.73 -1.35
CA GLU A 111 -3.68 -3.99 -0.18
C GLU A 111 -2.19 -4.16 0.09
N VAL A 112 -1.38 -3.92 -0.94
CA VAL A 112 0.09 -3.90 -0.84
C VAL A 112 0.53 -2.46 -0.59
N ASP A 113 1.25 -2.22 0.50
CA ASP A 113 1.84 -0.90 0.78
C ASP A 113 3.28 -0.83 0.27
N ILE A 114 3.64 0.32 -0.34
CA ILE A 114 5.03 0.58 -0.75
C ILE A 114 5.66 1.79 -0.04
N ASN A 115 4.82 2.70 0.48
CA ASN A 115 5.26 3.82 1.31
C ASN A 115 4.07 4.36 2.12
N SER A 116 3.75 3.73 3.24
CA SER A 116 2.64 4.14 4.09
C SER A 116 3.09 4.26 5.54
N LYS A 117 2.64 5.33 6.22
CA LYS A 117 2.92 5.53 7.64
C LYS A 117 2.39 4.37 8.49
N ARG A 118 1.22 3.80 8.13
CA ARG A 118 0.60 2.68 8.83
C ARG A 118 1.45 1.40 8.82
N THR A 119 2.34 1.27 7.85
CA THR A 119 3.27 0.15 7.69
C THR A 119 4.72 0.58 7.82
N TYR A 120 4.99 1.67 8.55
CA TYR A 120 6.35 2.15 8.86
C TYR A 120 7.20 2.40 7.61
N HIS A 121 6.56 2.82 6.50
CA HIS A 121 7.18 3.06 5.19
C HIS A 121 7.90 1.83 4.62
N ILE A 122 7.47 0.62 5.00
CA ILE A 122 7.99 -0.64 4.47
C ILE A 122 7.52 -0.77 3.02
N ASN A 123 8.48 -0.92 2.08
CA ASN A 123 8.15 -1.24 0.69
C ASN A 123 7.96 -2.75 0.54
N GLN A 124 6.71 -3.20 0.66
CA GLN A 124 6.36 -4.62 0.60
C GLN A 124 6.64 -5.22 -0.79
N ALA A 125 6.41 -4.47 -1.88
CA ALA A 125 6.71 -4.93 -3.23
C ALA A 125 8.22 -5.19 -3.44
N GLN A 126 9.08 -4.34 -2.88
CA GLN A 126 10.53 -4.53 -2.93
C GLN A 126 10.98 -5.73 -2.10
N ILE A 127 10.39 -5.96 -0.93
CA ILE A 127 10.69 -7.15 -0.12
C ILE A 127 10.26 -8.41 -0.87
N LEU A 128 9.05 -8.42 -1.44
CA LEU A 128 8.59 -9.55 -2.25
C LEU A 128 9.50 -9.82 -3.46
N GLN A 129 10.02 -8.77 -4.13
CA GLN A 129 11.00 -8.94 -5.21
C GLN A 129 12.30 -9.63 -4.72
N GLN A 130 12.77 -9.29 -3.55
CA GLN A 130 13.98 -9.88 -2.98
C GLN A 130 13.78 -11.34 -2.56
N GLU A 131 12.61 -11.64 -1.96
CA GLU A 131 12.26 -12.98 -1.48
C GLU A 131 11.88 -13.94 -2.63
N PHE A 132 11.39 -13.40 -3.74
CA PHE A 132 10.99 -14.12 -4.93
C PHE A 132 11.74 -13.62 -6.17
N PRO A 133 13.04 -13.83 -6.25
CA PRO A 133 13.89 -13.24 -7.28
C PRO A 133 13.55 -13.67 -8.72
N GLN A 134 12.80 -14.76 -8.90
CA GLN A 134 12.33 -15.25 -10.20
C GLN A 134 11.02 -14.60 -10.68
N TYR A 135 10.36 -13.78 -9.83
CA TYR A 135 9.11 -13.11 -10.21
C TYR A 135 9.34 -11.66 -10.65
N HIS A 136 8.66 -11.27 -11.70
CA HIS A 136 8.38 -9.87 -12.01
C HIS A 136 7.21 -9.41 -11.14
N ILE A 137 7.28 -8.20 -10.58
CA ILE A 137 6.18 -7.63 -9.79
C ILE A 137 5.73 -6.33 -10.47
N TYR A 138 4.45 -6.25 -10.74
CA TYR A 138 3.79 -5.08 -11.31
C TYR A 138 2.85 -4.51 -10.25
N PHE A 139 3.18 -3.34 -9.73
CA PHE A 139 2.41 -2.66 -8.70
C PHE A 139 1.63 -1.50 -9.29
N ALA A 140 0.32 -1.47 -9.05
CA ALA A 140 -0.55 -0.39 -9.46
C ALA A 140 -1.16 0.31 -8.23
N PRO A 141 -0.86 1.60 -8.00
CA PRO A 141 -1.41 2.34 -6.88
C PRO A 141 -2.93 2.54 -7.06
N ASN A 142 -3.70 2.30 -6.01
CA ASN A 142 -5.13 2.60 -5.95
C ASN A 142 -5.47 3.58 -4.82
N LEU A 143 -4.56 3.77 -3.87
CA LEU A 143 -4.68 4.74 -2.78
C LEU A 143 -3.32 5.43 -2.59
N LYS A 144 -3.24 6.69 -2.99
CA LYS A 144 -2.07 7.53 -2.74
C LYS A 144 -2.54 8.84 -2.13
N SER A 145 -2.23 9.05 -0.86
CA SER A 145 -2.57 10.25 -0.12
C SER A 145 -1.37 10.71 0.70
N TRP A 146 -1.12 12.01 0.70
CA TRP A 146 -0.05 12.59 1.52
C TRP A 146 -0.41 12.60 3.01
N PHE A 147 -1.73 12.63 3.34
CA PHE A 147 -2.20 12.62 4.71
C PHE A 147 -3.68 12.25 4.83
N ILE A 148 -3.97 11.18 5.56
CA ILE A 148 -5.33 10.78 5.94
C ILE A 148 -5.52 11.15 7.42
N PRO A 149 -6.38 12.14 7.75
CA PRO A 149 -6.50 12.71 9.10
C PRO A 149 -7.31 11.85 10.08
N THR A 150 -7.79 10.71 9.67
CA THR A 150 -8.67 9.83 10.46
C THR A 150 -7.89 8.61 10.98
N PRO A 151 -8.14 8.17 12.24
CA PRO A 151 -8.84 8.85 13.32
C PRO A 151 -8.04 10.07 13.84
N ILE A 152 -8.73 11.09 14.40
CA ILE A 152 -8.08 12.34 14.82
C ILE A 152 -6.95 12.12 15.84
N LYS A 153 -7.13 11.15 16.77
CA LYS A 153 -6.14 10.87 17.83
C LYS A 153 -4.86 10.22 17.30
N GLU A 154 -5.00 9.40 16.28
CA GLU A 154 -3.89 8.69 15.66
C GLU A 154 -4.13 8.59 14.16
N PRO A 155 -3.79 9.62 13.38
CA PRO A 155 -4.04 9.64 11.94
C PRO A 155 -3.33 8.51 11.19
N ILE A 156 -4.00 7.89 10.23
CA ILE A 156 -3.39 6.94 9.29
C ILE A 156 -2.17 7.60 8.64
N GLY A 157 -2.29 8.88 8.27
CA GLY A 157 -1.20 9.68 7.72
C GLY A 157 -0.95 9.40 6.25
N GLU A 158 0.31 9.51 5.82
CA GLU A 158 0.72 9.21 4.45
C GLU A 158 0.41 7.75 4.11
N THR A 159 -0.14 7.53 2.92
CA THR A 159 -0.49 6.20 2.42
C THR A 159 -0.17 6.09 0.94
N HIS A 160 0.55 5.06 0.56
CA HIS A 160 0.79 4.66 -0.82
C HIS A 160 0.60 3.16 -0.92
N SER A 161 -0.61 2.77 -1.28
CA SER A 161 -1.10 1.40 -1.32
C SER A 161 -1.66 1.07 -2.68
N GLY A 162 -1.72 -0.21 -3.02
CA GLY A 162 -2.23 -0.64 -4.30
C GLY A 162 -2.43 -2.14 -4.41
N VAL A 163 -2.55 -2.57 -5.64
CA VAL A 163 -2.58 -3.98 -6.03
C VAL A 163 -1.26 -4.36 -6.67
N ALA A 164 -0.85 -5.62 -6.52
CA ALA A 164 0.35 -6.13 -7.16
C ALA A 164 0.08 -7.46 -7.86
N ILE A 165 0.67 -7.61 -9.04
CA ILE A 165 0.73 -8.89 -9.75
C ILE A 165 2.18 -9.36 -9.68
N MET A 166 2.41 -10.54 -9.10
CA MET A 166 3.68 -11.24 -9.18
C MET A 166 3.55 -12.35 -10.23
N THR A 167 4.47 -12.44 -11.16
CA THR A 167 4.47 -13.48 -12.20
C THR A 167 5.89 -13.87 -12.56
N ARG A 168 6.12 -15.15 -12.85
CA ARG A 168 7.39 -15.65 -13.35
C ARG A 168 7.64 -15.28 -14.82
N HIS A 169 6.55 -14.94 -15.52
CA HIS A 169 6.59 -14.57 -16.93
C HIS A 169 6.56 -13.05 -17.08
N LYS A 170 7.48 -12.54 -17.89
CA LYS A 170 7.51 -11.11 -18.18
C LYS A 170 6.28 -10.73 -19.02
N ALA A 171 5.53 -9.74 -18.56
CA ALA A 171 4.45 -9.13 -19.33
C ALA A 171 5.00 -8.11 -20.34
N ASP A 172 4.39 -8.01 -21.49
CA ASP A 172 4.72 -7.01 -22.51
C ASP A 172 4.29 -5.61 -22.04
N SER A 173 3.16 -5.53 -21.33
CA SER A 173 2.68 -4.30 -20.68
C SER A 173 1.85 -4.62 -19.45
N ALA A 174 1.82 -3.69 -18.49
CA ALA A 174 0.98 -3.76 -17.31
C ALA A 174 0.38 -2.37 -17.09
N ILE A 175 -0.92 -2.24 -17.34
CA ILE A 175 -1.64 -0.96 -17.32
C ILE A 175 -2.79 -1.06 -16.31
N ARG A 176 -2.90 -0.05 -15.45
CA ARG A 176 -4.06 0.18 -14.60
C ARG A 176 -5.09 1.05 -15.34
N HIS A 177 -6.33 0.65 -15.31
CA HIS A 177 -7.50 1.39 -15.81
C HIS A 177 -8.30 2.00 -14.67
#